data_7dce4b94c48a2a076b3157a51ab8f70a
#
_entry.id   7dce4b94c48a2a076b3157a51ab8f70a
#
_cell.length_a   1.000
_cell.length_b   1.000
_cell.length_c   1.000
_cell.angle_alpha   90.00
_cell.angle_beta   90.00
_cell.angle_gamma   90.00
#
_symmetry.space_group_name_H-M   'P 1'
#
loop_
_entity.id
_entity.type
_entity.pdbx_description
1 polymer ?
#
loop_
_entity_poly.entity_id
_entity_poly.type
_entity_poly.pdbx_seq_one_letter_code
_entity_poly.pdbx_strand_id
1 'polypeptide(L)'
;MRKVMVIGCPGAGKSTFSRALRDKTGLPLFHLDLLFWNADKTNVSREEFDQKLSDILKQDKWIIDGNYGRTLEMRLKECDTVFLLDFPVSVCLSGAQSRIGKPREDMPWIEQELDAEFKEWIIDFPKKELPHVYELLEKYNDKNIIIFKSHNEIDGYLESIL
;
A
#
# COMPACT_ATOMS: atom_id res chain seq x y z
N MET A 1 -4.04 -5.03 -16.93
CA MET A 1 -4.02 -4.58 -15.54
C MET A 1 -5.46 -4.51 -15.01
N ARG A 2 -5.82 -5.42 -14.16
CA ARG A 2 -7.17 -5.54 -13.59
C ARG A 2 -7.16 -5.73 -12.08
N LYS A 3 -6.19 -6.48 -11.54
CA LYS A 3 -6.05 -6.79 -10.12
C LYS A 3 -4.68 -6.32 -9.67
N VAL A 4 -4.64 -5.23 -8.94
CA VAL A 4 -3.42 -4.47 -8.67
C VAL A 4 -3.13 -4.40 -7.18
N MET A 5 -1.89 -4.72 -6.80
CA MET A 5 -1.37 -4.48 -5.46
C MET A 5 -0.46 -3.26 -5.46
N VAL A 6 -0.57 -2.43 -4.42
CA VAL A 6 0.35 -1.33 -4.16
C VAL A 6 0.94 -1.52 -2.77
N ILE A 7 2.24 -1.75 -2.70
CA ILE A 7 2.99 -2.02 -1.47
C ILE A 7 4.21 -1.12 -1.38
N GLY A 8 4.77 -0.98 -0.20
CA GLY A 8 5.95 -0.15 0.03
C GLY A 8 5.97 0.41 1.44
N CYS A 9 7.06 1.09 1.79
CA CYS A 9 7.24 1.67 3.11
C CYS A 9 6.12 2.66 3.46
N PRO A 10 5.65 2.69 4.71
CA PRO A 10 4.75 3.75 5.16
C PRO A 10 5.37 5.13 4.91
N GLY A 11 4.57 6.05 4.42
CA GLY A 11 5.05 7.39 4.04
C GLY A 11 5.60 7.51 2.61
N ALA A 12 5.73 6.41 1.88
CA ALA A 12 6.23 6.43 0.50
C ALA A 12 5.24 7.04 -0.50
N GLY A 13 3.95 7.15 -0.15
CA GLY A 13 2.94 7.72 -1.03
C GLY A 13 2.08 6.68 -1.74
N LYS A 14 1.93 5.49 -1.17
CA LYS A 14 1.10 4.41 -1.72
C LYS A 14 -0.33 4.86 -1.97
N SER A 15 -0.94 5.50 -1.00
CA SER A 15 -2.33 5.96 -1.09
C SER A 15 -2.50 7.01 -2.19
N THR A 16 -1.58 7.97 -2.27
CA THR A 16 -1.60 8.99 -3.31
C THR A 16 -1.45 8.38 -4.70
N PHE A 17 -0.49 7.47 -4.87
CA PHE A 17 -0.31 6.74 -6.13
C PHE A 17 -1.56 5.93 -6.49
N SER A 18 -2.12 5.22 -5.52
CA SER A 18 -3.29 4.37 -5.73
C SER A 18 -4.52 5.17 -6.18
N ARG A 19 -4.73 6.36 -5.60
CA ARG A 19 -5.80 7.26 -6.03
C ARG A 19 -5.58 7.77 -7.45
N ALA A 20 -4.35 8.16 -7.79
CA ALA A 20 -4.02 8.59 -9.14
C ALA A 20 -4.25 7.47 -10.17
N LEU A 21 -3.87 6.25 -9.80
CA LEU A 21 -4.09 5.08 -10.65
C LEU A 21 -5.58 4.79 -10.83
N ARG A 22 -6.35 4.84 -9.75
CA ARG A 22 -7.83 4.74 -9.80
C ARG A 22 -8.42 5.75 -10.78
N ASP A 23 -8.01 7.00 -10.64
CA ASP A 23 -8.56 8.10 -11.47
C ASP A 23 -8.24 7.90 -12.96
N LYS A 24 -7.10 7.31 -13.27
CA LYS A 24 -6.71 7.05 -14.66
C LYS A 24 -7.31 5.77 -15.24
N THR A 25 -7.53 4.76 -14.43
CA THR A 25 -7.94 3.43 -14.92
C THR A 25 -9.41 3.12 -14.68
N GLY A 26 -10.05 3.78 -13.73
CA GLY A 26 -11.41 3.46 -13.30
C GLY A 26 -11.52 2.20 -12.44
N LEU A 27 -10.39 1.61 -12.04
CA LEU A 27 -10.40 0.43 -11.19
C LEU A 27 -10.85 0.78 -9.76
N PRO A 28 -11.67 -0.04 -9.11
CA PRO A 28 -12.08 0.22 -7.73
C PRO A 28 -10.88 0.12 -6.77
N LEU A 29 -10.79 1.05 -5.84
CA LEU A 29 -9.68 1.15 -4.89
C LEU A 29 -10.12 0.78 -3.48
N PHE A 30 -9.35 -0.07 -2.84
CA PHE A 30 -9.53 -0.50 -1.46
C PHE A 30 -8.25 -0.24 -0.66
N HIS A 31 -8.36 0.60 0.37
CA HIS A 31 -7.28 0.83 1.32
C HIS A 31 -7.38 -0.17 2.46
N LEU A 32 -6.34 -0.98 2.68
CA LEU A 32 -6.35 -1.98 3.75
C LEU A 32 -6.48 -1.35 5.13
N ASP A 33 -5.96 -0.14 5.33
CA ASP A 33 -6.11 0.58 6.59
C ASP A 33 -7.58 0.88 6.91
N LEU A 34 -8.42 1.15 5.92
CA LEU A 34 -9.85 1.34 6.13
C LEU A 34 -10.58 0.03 6.43
N LEU A 35 -10.06 -1.10 6.00
CA LEU A 35 -10.61 -2.41 6.35
C LEU A 35 -10.24 -2.80 7.78
N PHE A 36 -9.07 -2.39 8.25
CA PHE A 36 -8.48 -2.80 9.51
C PHE A 36 -8.90 -1.90 10.68
N TRP A 37 -8.89 -0.57 10.48
CA TRP A 37 -9.09 0.40 11.55
C TRP A 37 -10.53 0.91 11.62
N ASN A 38 -11.04 1.02 12.85
CA ASN A 38 -12.28 1.74 13.15
C ASN A 38 -11.95 3.22 13.44
N ALA A 39 -12.96 4.09 13.34
CA ALA A 39 -12.78 5.52 13.59
C ALA A 39 -12.33 5.85 15.02
N ASP A 40 -12.62 4.97 15.99
CA ASP A 40 -12.21 5.11 17.40
C ASP A 40 -10.81 4.56 17.68
N LYS A 41 -10.04 4.23 16.64
CA LYS A 41 -8.68 3.68 16.69
C LYS A 41 -8.61 2.24 17.19
N THR A 42 -9.73 1.57 17.40
CA THR A 42 -9.75 0.12 17.56
C THR A 42 -9.65 -0.55 16.20
N ASN A 43 -9.25 -1.81 16.18
CA ASN A 43 -9.17 -2.57 14.94
C ASN A 43 -10.20 -3.70 14.92
N VAL A 44 -10.54 -4.14 13.72
CA VAL A 44 -11.42 -5.31 13.53
C VAL A 44 -10.69 -6.60 13.90
N SER A 45 -11.43 -7.68 14.10
CA SER A 45 -10.81 -8.99 14.34
C SER A 45 -10.09 -9.48 13.08
N ARG A 46 -9.15 -10.43 13.26
CA ARG A 46 -8.45 -11.05 12.15
C ARG A 46 -9.42 -11.71 11.19
N GLU A 47 -10.42 -12.40 11.72
CA GLU A 47 -11.44 -13.09 10.94
C GLU A 47 -12.27 -12.09 10.10
N GLU A 48 -12.67 -10.98 10.68
CA GLU A 48 -13.41 -9.94 9.96
C GLU A 48 -12.57 -9.32 8.85
N PHE A 49 -11.31 -9.00 9.13
CA PHE A 49 -10.39 -8.48 8.13
C PHE A 49 -10.21 -9.47 6.97
N ASP A 50 -9.95 -10.73 7.29
CA ASP A 50 -9.73 -11.77 6.28
C ASP A 50 -10.97 -12.01 5.42
N GLN A 51 -12.16 -11.94 6.01
CA GLN A 51 -13.41 -12.09 5.26
C GLN A 51 -13.62 -10.92 4.29
N LYS A 52 -13.41 -9.69 4.75
CA LYS A 52 -13.51 -8.50 3.90
C LYS A 52 -12.52 -8.56 2.73
N LEU A 53 -11.27 -8.94 3.03
CA LEU A 53 -10.24 -9.06 2.01
C LEU A 53 -10.57 -10.17 1.01
N SER A 54 -11.01 -11.33 1.49
CA SER A 54 -11.42 -12.45 0.64
C SER A 54 -12.53 -12.03 -0.33
N ASP A 55 -13.52 -11.27 0.14
CA ASP A 55 -14.61 -10.80 -0.69
C ASP A 55 -14.11 -9.85 -1.81
N ILE A 56 -13.14 -8.99 -1.49
CA ILE A 56 -12.53 -8.11 -2.49
C ILE A 56 -11.73 -8.93 -3.52
N LEU A 57 -10.96 -9.90 -3.08
CA LEU A 57 -10.13 -10.72 -3.96
C LEU A 57 -10.95 -11.53 -4.97
N LYS A 58 -12.21 -11.83 -4.67
CA LYS A 58 -13.13 -12.52 -5.59
C LYS A 58 -13.67 -11.62 -6.69
N GLN A 59 -13.55 -10.30 -6.56
CA GLN A 59 -14.00 -9.37 -7.60
C GLN A 59 -13.07 -9.42 -8.82
N ASP A 60 -13.61 -9.08 -9.98
CA ASP A 60 -12.87 -9.12 -11.25
C ASP A 60 -11.81 -8.04 -11.36
N LYS A 61 -12.00 -6.93 -10.66
CA LYS A 61 -11.13 -5.75 -10.76
C LYS A 61 -10.96 -5.11 -9.41
N TRP A 62 -9.72 -4.74 -9.07
CA TRP A 62 -9.43 -4.01 -7.85
C TRP A 62 -8.02 -3.43 -7.83
N ILE A 63 -7.86 -2.35 -7.05
CA ILE A 63 -6.56 -1.88 -6.57
C ILE A 63 -6.61 -2.05 -5.05
N ILE A 64 -5.65 -2.73 -4.48
CA ILE A 64 -5.52 -2.90 -3.02
C ILE A 64 -4.20 -2.29 -2.59
N ASP A 65 -4.24 -1.26 -1.74
CA ASP A 65 -3.03 -0.69 -1.17
C ASP A 65 -2.87 -1.06 0.29
N GLY A 66 -1.64 -1.27 0.70
CA GLY A 66 -1.27 -1.58 2.06
C GLY A 66 -0.27 -2.71 2.17
N ASN A 67 0.46 -2.73 3.28
CA ASN A 67 1.49 -3.76 3.51
C ASN A 67 0.89 -5.03 4.10
N TYR A 68 0.49 -5.02 5.38
CA TYR A 68 -0.14 -6.18 6.05
C TYR A 68 0.49 -7.51 5.64
N GLY A 69 1.76 -7.72 6.06
CA GLY A 69 2.61 -8.83 5.61
C GLY A 69 1.98 -10.22 5.72
N ARG A 70 1.13 -10.45 6.71
CA ARG A 70 0.42 -11.73 6.89
C ARG A 70 -0.46 -12.10 5.69
N THR A 71 -1.01 -11.11 4.99
CA THR A 71 -1.90 -11.33 3.84
C THR A 71 -1.23 -11.08 2.49
N LEU A 72 0.05 -10.73 2.49
CA LEU A 72 0.77 -10.33 1.29
C LEU A 72 0.77 -11.43 0.22
N GLU A 73 1.11 -12.66 0.60
CA GLU A 73 1.15 -13.78 -0.34
C GLU A 73 -0.23 -14.12 -0.88
N MET A 74 -1.26 -14.09 -0.04
CA MET A 74 -2.64 -14.33 -0.45
C MET A 74 -3.08 -13.37 -1.55
N ARG A 75 -2.70 -12.09 -1.42
CA ARG A 75 -3.01 -11.07 -2.43
C ARG A 75 -2.17 -11.25 -3.69
N LEU A 76 -0.90 -11.62 -3.54
CA LEU A 76 0.00 -11.86 -4.68
C LEU A 76 -0.51 -12.99 -5.58
N LYS A 77 -1.08 -14.03 -5.00
CA LYS A 77 -1.64 -15.13 -5.79
C LYS A 77 -2.75 -14.68 -6.74
N GLU A 78 -3.53 -13.70 -6.32
CA GLU A 78 -4.72 -13.25 -7.06
C GLU A 78 -4.46 -12.06 -7.98
N CYS A 79 -3.39 -11.31 -7.78
CA CYS A 79 -3.11 -10.10 -8.57
C CYS A 79 -2.51 -10.43 -9.94
N ASP A 80 -2.61 -9.47 -10.85
CA ASP A 80 -1.87 -9.50 -12.12
C ASP A 80 -0.73 -8.48 -12.17
N THR A 81 -0.79 -7.46 -11.32
CA THR A 81 0.17 -6.35 -11.32
C THR A 81 0.53 -5.95 -9.89
N VAL A 82 1.81 -5.70 -9.64
CA VAL A 82 2.32 -5.22 -8.36
C VAL A 82 3.12 -3.95 -8.57
N PHE A 83 2.81 -2.93 -7.81
CA PHE A 83 3.64 -1.72 -7.69
C PHE A 83 4.29 -1.71 -6.31
N LEU A 84 5.62 -1.68 -6.29
CA LEU A 84 6.40 -1.54 -5.07
C LEU A 84 7.05 -0.17 -5.03
N LEU A 85 6.72 0.61 -4.01
CA LEU A 85 7.36 1.91 -3.76
C LEU A 85 8.53 1.68 -2.79
N ASP A 86 9.71 1.47 -3.35
CA ASP A 86 10.95 1.20 -2.61
C ASP A 86 11.78 2.47 -2.54
N PHE A 87 11.37 3.38 -1.66
CA PHE A 87 11.97 4.70 -1.51
C PHE A 87 12.93 4.75 -0.31
N PRO A 88 13.91 5.68 -0.33
CA PRO A 88 14.79 5.88 0.82
C PRO A 88 14.01 6.20 2.10
N VAL A 89 14.54 5.77 3.25
CA VAL A 89 13.92 6.01 4.57
C VAL A 89 13.64 7.50 4.79
N SER A 90 14.58 8.38 4.40
CA SER A 90 14.41 9.82 4.55
C SER A 90 13.16 10.35 3.82
N VAL A 91 12.88 9.83 2.63
CA VAL A 91 11.68 10.18 1.85
C VAL A 91 10.41 9.70 2.56
N CYS A 92 10.44 8.47 3.07
CA CYS A 92 9.30 7.88 3.77
C CYS A 92 9.00 8.62 5.08
N LEU A 93 10.02 8.99 5.85
CA LEU A 93 9.86 9.78 7.08
C LEU A 93 9.27 11.17 6.77
N SER A 94 9.78 11.83 5.75
CA SER A 94 9.26 13.12 5.31
C SER A 94 7.81 13.02 4.88
N GLY A 95 7.45 11.98 4.12
CA GLY A 95 6.09 11.74 3.69
C GLY A 95 5.14 11.48 4.86
N ALA A 96 5.55 10.67 5.84
CA ALA A 96 4.77 10.40 7.03
C ALA A 96 4.54 11.67 7.85
N GLN A 97 5.60 12.49 8.04
CA GLN A 97 5.51 13.75 8.76
C GLN A 97 4.56 14.75 8.07
N SER A 98 4.57 14.79 6.75
CA SER A 98 3.72 15.71 5.98
C SER A 98 2.23 15.44 6.11
N ARG A 99 1.84 14.23 6.53
CA ARG A 99 0.43 13.83 6.70
C ARG A 99 -0.16 14.23 8.05
N ILE A 100 0.69 14.59 9.01
CA ILE A 100 0.25 14.94 10.36
C ILE A 100 -0.65 16.18 10.32
N GLY A 101 -1.78 16.10 11.02
CA GLY A 101 -2.76 17.19 11.10
C GLY A 101 -3.65 17.35 9.87
N LYS A 102 -3.54 16.48 8.88
CA LYS A 102 -4.32 16.56 7.63
C LYS A 102 -5.30 15.39 7.51
N PRO A 103 -6.52 15.62 7.01
CA PRO A 103 -7.42 14.52 6.69
C PRO A 103 -6.87 13.69 5.55
N ARG A 104 -7.14 12.37 5.61
CA ARG A 104 -6.67 11.39 4.61
C ARG A 104 -7.82 10.49 4.18
N GLU A 105 -7.88 10.19 2.89
CA GLU A 105 -8.88 9.28 2.34
C GLU A 105 -8.70 7.84 2.84
N ASP A 106 -7.46 7.45 3.15
CA ASP A 106 -7.10 6.08 3.52
C ASP A 106 -7.13 5.78 5.02
N MET A 107 -7.44 6.78 5.87
CA MET A 107 -7.51 6.62 7.32
C MET A 107 -8.79 7.23 7.88
N PRO A 108 -9.43 6.56 8.88
CA PRO A 108 -10.69 7.06 9.45
C PRO A 108 -10.54 8.17 10.49
N TRP A 109 -9.32 8.67 10.74
CA TRP A 109 -9.06 9.79 11.66
C TRP A 109 -7.92 10.67 11.15
N ILE A 110 -7.72 11.82 11.81
CA ILE A 110 -6.60 12.72 11.55
C ILE A 110 -5.51 12.44 12.59
N GLU A 111 -4.29 12.11 12.13
CA GLU A 111 -3.15 11.90 13.01
C GLU A 111 -2.62 13.24 13.51
N GLN A 112 -2.43 13.37 14.83
CA GLN A 112 -2.00 14.62 15.46
C GLN A 112 -0.49 14.71 15.64
N GLU A 113 0.20 13.57 15.72
CA GLU A 113 1.65 13.50 15.87
C GLU A 113 2.21 12.24 15.20
N LEU A 114 3.49 12.28 14.85
CA LEU A 114 4.18 11.10 14.35
C LEU A 114 4.63 10.25 15.54
N ASP A 115 3.95 9.12 15.76
CA ASP A 115 4.24 8.18 16.82
C ASP A 115 5.67 7.65 16.70
N ALA A 116 6.39 7.58 17.84
CA ALA A 116 7.76 7.09 17.89
C ALA A 116 7.89 5.64 17.42
N GLU A 117 6.93 4.77 17.75
CA GLU A 117 6.93 3.38 17.30
C GLU A 117 6.74 3.28 15.79
N PHE A 118 5.87 4.10 15.23
CA PHE A 118 5.63 4.15 13.80
C PHE A 118 6.85 4.67 13.05
N LYS A 119 7.51 5.70 13.59
CA LYS A 119 8.75 6.24 13.04
C LYS A 119 9.85 5.17 13.02
N GLU A 120 10.00 4.41 14.10
CA GLU A 120 10.96 3.32 14.18
C GLU A 120 10.64 2.22 13.17
N TRP A 121 9.37 1.91 12.99
CA TRP A 121 8.94 0.94 11.98
C TRP A 121 9.33 1.36 10.57
N ILE A 122 9.17 2.64 10.23
CA ILE A 122 9.63 3.18 8.94
C ILE A 122 11.14 2.99 8.79
N ILE A 123 11.91 3.33 9.83
CA ILE A 123 13.38 3.19 9.81
C ILE A 123 13.80 1.73 9.62
N ASP A 124 13.10 0.80 10.25
CA ASP A 124 13.42 -0.62 10.21
C ASP A 124 12.87 -1.34 8.97
N PHE A 125 11.92 -0.74 8.26
CA PHE A 125 11.23 -1.38 7.14
C PHE A 125 12.19 -1.98 6.10
N PRO A 126 13.24 -1.29 5.64
CA PRO A 126 14.16 -1.85 4.66
C PRO A 126 14.90 -3.11 5.13
N LYS A 127 15.07 -3.28 6.44
CA LYS A 127 15.78 -4.44 7.02
C LYS A 127 14.86 -5.55 7.45
N LYS A 128 13.68 -5.22 7.99
CA LYS A 128 12.76 -6.20 8.60
C LYS A 128 11.66 -6.67 7.65
N GLU A 129 11.17 -5.78 6.78
CA GLU A 129 10.01 -6.08 5.94
C GLU A 129 10.38 -6.25 4.45
N LEU A 130 11.19 -5.36 3.93
CA LEU A 130 11.49 -5.29 2.50
C LEU A 130 12.14 -6.55 1.94
N PRO A 131 13.08 -7.23 2.64
CA PRO A 131 13.66 -8.47 2.13
C PRO A 131 12.62 -9.57 1.87
N HIS A 132 11.64 -9.70 2.75
CA HIS A 132 10.54 -10.65 2.58
C HIS A 132 9.66 -10.29 1.38
N VAL A 133 9.41 -8.99 1.20
CA VAL A 133 8.66 -8.52 0.03
C VAL A 133 9.37 -8.93 -1.26
N TYR A 134 10.66 -8.66 -1.39
CA TYR A 134 11.43 -9.04 -2.57
C TYR A 134 11.47 -10.55 -2.78
N GLU A 135 11.59 -11.31 -1.72
CA GLU A 135 11.54 -12.79 -1.78
C GLU A 135 10.22 -13.27 -2.37
N LEU A 136 9.11 -12.72 -1.93
CA LEU A 136 7.80 -13.06 -2.47
C LEU A 136 7.62 -12.60 -3.91
N LEU A 137 8.13 -11.43 -4.28
CA LEU A 137 8.06 -10.94 -5.65
C LEU A 137 8.86 -11.84 -6.59
N GLU A 138 9.98 -12.39 -6.15
CA GLU A 138 10.74 -13.37 -6.92
C GLU A 138 9.98 -14.68 -7.08
N LYS A 139 9.32 -15.14 -6.01
CA LYS A 139 8.48 -16.35 -6.06
C LYS A 139 7.32 -16.22 -7.04
N TYR A 140 6.74 -15.04 -7.14
CA TYR A 140 5.60 -14.74 -8.03
C TYR A 140 6.02 -13.86 -9.21
N ASN A 141 7.16 -14.18 -9.82
CA ASN A 141 7.74 -13.38 -10.92
C ASN A 141 6.97 -13.45 -12.24
N ASP A 142 5.92 -14.25 -12.31
CA ASP A 142 4.99 -14.30 -13.42
C ASP A 142 4.03 -13.11 -13.47
N LYS A 143 3.95 -12.35 -12.36
CA LYS A 143 3.14 -11.11 -12.30
C LYS A 143 3.88 -9.96 -12.98
N ASN A 144 3.12 -8.94 -13.37
CA ASN A 144 3.72 -7.70 -13.87
C ASN A 144 4.17 -6.87 -12.66
N ILE A 145 5.48 -6.84 -12.41
CA ILE A 145 6.06 -6.20 -11.22
C ILE A 145 6.76 -4.92 -11.64
N ILE A 146 6.33 -3.80 -11.05
CA ILE A 146 6.90 -2.48 -11.30
C ILE A 146 7.40 -1.92 -9.98
N ILE A 147 8.70 -1.61 -9.93
CA ILE A 147 9.36 -1.08 -8.74
C ILE A 147 9.72 0.37 -8.99
N PHE A 148 9.23 1.27 -8.13
CA PHE A 148 9.57 2.68 -8.17
C PHE A 148 10.61 2.99 -7.09
N LYS A 149 11.65 3.72 -7.47
CA LYS A 149 12.70 4.18 -6.56
C LYS A 149 12.60 5.66 -6.23
N SER A 150 11.76 6.41 -6.96
CA SER A 150 11.58 7.85 -6.77
C SER A 150 10.17 8.29 -7.19
N HIS A 151 9.76 9.44 -6.71
CA HIS A 151 8.50 10.06 -7.14
C HIS A 151 8.51 10.43 -8.62
N ASN A 152 9.68 10.79 -9.19
CA ASN A 152 9.79 11.08 -10.62
C ASN A 152 9.46 9.85 -11.48
N GLU A 153 9.84 8.67 -11.04
CA GLU A 153 9.49 7.43 -11.75
C GLU A 153 7.97 7.19 -11.72
N ILE A 154 7.32 7.50 -10.60
CA ILE A 154 5.86 7.41 -10.48
C ILE A 154 5.19 8.39 -11.46
N ASP A 155 5.63 9.64 -11.46
CA ASP A 155 5.06 10.67 -12.33
C ASP A 155 5.20 10.28 -13.79
N GLY A 156 6.38 9.80 -14.19
CA GLY A 156 6.61 9.33 -15.56
C GLY A 156 5.71 8.16 -15.95
N TYR A 157 5.50 7.22 -15.03
CA TYR A 157 4.60 6.10 -15.26
C TYR A 157 3.16 6.56 -15.45
N LEU A 158 2.68 7.42 -14.53
CA LEU A 158 1.30 7.92 -14.59
C LEU A 158 1.02 8.74 -15.86
N GLU A 159 2.03 9.46 -16.36
CA GLU A 159 1.92 10.18 -17.64
C GLU A 159 1.86 9.21 -18.83
N SER A 160 2.50 8.04 -18.73
CA SER A 160 2.55 7.04 -19.80
C SER A 160 1.24 6.27 -19.96
N ILE A 161 0.42 6.19 -18.92
CA ILE A 161 -0.89 5.54 -18.99
C ILE A 161 -1.98 6.58 -19.19
N LEU A 162 -2.86 6.34 -20.18
CA LEU A 162 -3.92 7.28 -20.53
C LEU A 162 -5.27 6.86 -19.98
#